data_b0b7f833cf4eb5aaff9830575ef1b2d7
#
_entry.id   b0b7f833cf4eb5aaff9830575ef1b2d7
#
_cell.length_a   1.000
_cell.length_b   1.000
_cell.length_c   1.000
_cell.angle_alpha   90.00
_cell.angle_beta   90.00
_cell.angle_gamma   90.00
#
_symmetry.space_group_name_H-M   'P 1'
#
loop_
_entity.id
_entity.type
_entity.pdbx_description
1 polymer ?
#
loop_
_entity_poly.entity_id
_entity_poly.type
_entity_poly.pdbx_seq_one_letter_code
_entity_poly.pdbx_strand_id
1 'polypeptide(L)'
;MIAVIVRTGFKALRRDRGAFLLSFILPIAFFSIFAMVTGGMGSSSTARVSVLVVDEDHSAVSGRLVRGLSREPSLAASTRPETKKGQPVPPDYTAATAEIAVKQGVAPAALIIPKGFGANPVAFGPGTDRKSIRILHDSSDPVAAQVVAGLLQKVVMTSLPDAMAGVGMKYFESASGGLTPQQRQDIESNLSKFSDQMQQRDQEGSAPAANSNDDASGLVAVDMRDVVGENKRSPMVAFSAAGIGVMFLLFTASASAGSLLSEAECGALDRILSARVSMTTLMTGKMTYCTLLAFLQLTLMFLWGAAVFHLELFTHLPGFLVMTAATSFAVASFGMLLASVSRSRGQQAAVSTLLILTMSAIGGSMVPRFLMPEAMKTAGLLTFNAWAIDGYTKVFWRDEPVSHLAPQVAVLIGSGMVLFLIARRFARKWEYT
;
A
#
# COMPACT_ATOMS: atom_id res chain seq x y z
N MET A 1 14.20 5.30 -40.09
CA MET A 1 12.73 5.29 -40.08
C MET A 1 12.17 5.44 -38.67
N ILE A 2 12.51 4.57 -37.70
CA ILE A 2 12.00 4.65 -36.30
C ILE A 2 12.21 6.05 -35.71
N ALA A 3 13.42 6.60 -35.80
CA ALA A 3 13.73 7.96 -35.31
C ALA A 3 12.85 9.06 -35.93
N VAL A 4 12.48 8.91 -37.21
CA VAL A 4 11.60 9.87 -37.91
C VAL A 4 10.18 9.77 -37.31
N ILE A 5 9.64 8.56 -37.08
CA ILE A 5 8.32 8.34 -36.50
C ILE A 5 8.27 8.95 -35.09
N VAL A 6 9.28 8.70 -34.25
CA VAL A 6 9.39 9.26 -32.91
C VAL A 6 9.42 10.79 -32.95
N ARG A 7 10.29 11.38 -33.82
CA ARG A 7 10.38 12.83 -33.97
C ARG A 7 9.08 13.46 -34.43
N THR A 8 8.36 12.79 -35.36
CA THR A 8 7.06 13.25 -35.84
C THR A 8 6.01 13.21 -34.74
N GLY A 9 6.00 12.16 -33.93
CA GLY A 9 5.12 12.04 -32.78
C GLY A 9 5.30 13.17 -31.76
N PHE A 10 6.54 13.46 -31.36
CA PHE A 10 6.82 14.58 -30.46
C PHE A 10 6.51 15.95 -31.10
N LYS A 11 6.72 16.12 -32.41
CA LYS A 11 6.36 17.35 -33.11
C LYS A 11 4.84 17.54 -33.15
N ALA A 12 4.07 16.48 -33.36
CA ALA A 12 2.62 16.50 -33.33
C ALA A 12 2.11 16.86 -31.92
N LEU A 13 2.63 16.22 -30.87
CA LEU A 13 2.27 16.52 -29.49
C LEU A 13 2.56 17.99 -29.11
N ARG A 14 3.70 18.55 -29.54
CA ARG A 14 4.06 19.95 -29.29
C ARG A 14 3.13 20.93 -30.01
N ARG A 15 2.57 20.54 -31.15
CA ARG A 15 1.61 21.37 -31.92
C ARG A 15 0.21 21.32 -31.35
N ASP A 16 -0.18 20.21 -30.75
CA ASP A 16 -1.47 20.02 -30.08
C ASP A 16 -1.37 20.41 -28.60
N ARG A 17 -1.72 21.70 -28.33
CA ARG A 17 -1.68 22.25 -26.96
C ARG A 17 -2.62 21.52 -26.00
N GLY A 18 -3.75 21.03 -26.49
CA GLY A 18 -4.71 20.28 -25.69
C GLY A 18 -4.15 18.92 -25.27
N ALA A 19 -3.61 18.17 -26.24
CA ALA A 19 -2.98 16.88 -25.95
C ALA A 19 -1.76 17.05 -25.01
N PHE A 20 -0.96 18.10 -25.17
CA PHE A 20 0.16 18.41 -24.27
C PHE A 20 -0.31 18.69 -22.84
N LEU A 21 -1.29 19.56 -22.67
CA LEU A 21 -1.89 19.90 -21.36
C LEU A 21 -2.45 18.66 -20.65
N LEU A 22 -3.25 17.87 -21.37
CA LEU A 22 -3.85 16.66 -20.81
C LEU A 22 -2.84 15.57 -20.47
N SER A 23 -1.72 15.48 -21.22
CA SER A 23 -0.69 14.49 -20.97
C SER A 23 0.23 14.82 -19.80
N PHE A 24 0.45 16.10 -19.49
CA PHE A 24 1.43 16.49 -18.46
C PHE A 24 0.81 17.26 -17.30
N ILE A 25 -0.03 18.25 -17.56
CA ILE A 25 -0.56 19.11 -16.49
C ILE A 25 -1.66 18.40 -15.70
N LEU A 26 -2.57 17.71 -16.38
CA LEU A 26 -3.67 17.01 -15.71
C LEU A 26 -3.18 15.94 -14.72
N PRO A 27 -2.23 15.04 -15.06
CA PRO A 27 -1.68 14.10 -14.10
C PRO A 27 -1.01 14.77 -12.89
N ILE A 28 -0.26 15.85 -13.11
CA ILE A 28 0.40 16.61 -12.03
C ILE A 28 -0.64 17.25 -11.10
N ALA A 29 -1.69 17.86 -11.67
CA ALA A 29 -2.76 18.47 -10.87
C ALA A 29 -3.50 17.41 -10.03
N PHE A 30 -3.87 16.30 -10.64
CA PHE A 30 -4.52 15.19 -9.95
C PHE A 30 -3.63 14.60 -8.84
N PHE A 31 -2.37 14.35 -9.15
CA PHE A 31 -1.40 13.91 -8.16
C PHE A 31 -1.30 14.88 -6.98
N SER A 32 -1.21 16.19 -7.24
CA SER A 32 -1.10 17.20 -6.20
C SER A 32 -2.33 17.23 -5.28
N ILE A 33 -3.55 17.15 -5.87
CA ILE A 33 -4.80 17.08 -5.09
C ILE A 33 -4.82 15.81 -4.23
N PHE A 34 -4.52 14.64 -4.82
CA PHE A 34 -4.51 13.40 -4.08
C PHE A 34 -3.45 13.36 -2.97
N ALA A 35 -2.24 13.86 -3.25
CA ALA A 35 -1.18 13.95 -2.25
C ALA A 35 -1.58 14.84 -1.06
N MET A 36 -2.31 15.94 -1.30
CA MET A 36 -2.84 16.79 -0.23
C MET A 36 -3.94 16.09 0.57
N VAL A 37 -4.88 15.42 -0.11
CA VAL A 37 -6.01 14.73 0.53
C VAL A 37 -5.54 13.52 1.32
N THR A 38 -4.69 12.68 0.72
CA THR A 38 -4.22 11.44 1.38
C THR A 38 -3.16 11.68 2.43
N GLY A 39 -2.40 12.77 2.34
CA GLY A 39 -1.44 13.18 3.37
C GLY A 39 -2.08 13.50 4.72
N GLY A 40 -3.42 13.75 4.75
CA GLY A 40 -4.20 13.99 5.97
C GLY A 40 -5.12 12.83 6.40
N MET A 41 -5.22 11.75 5.63
CA MET A 41 -6.14 10.65 5.92
C MET A 41 -5.48 9.54 6.75
N GLY A 42 -5.60 9.66 8.06
CA GLY A 42 -5.44 8.52 8.97
C GLY A 42 -6.78 8.18 9.61
N SER A 43 -7.59 7.29 9.03
CA SER A 43 -8.52 6.43 9.80
C SER A 43 -9.44 5.57 8.93
N SER A 44 -9.64 4.36 9.42
CA SER A 44 -10.71 3.38 9.23
C SER A 44 -10.79 2.60 7.91
N SER A 45 -10.36 1.33 7.98
CA SER A 45 -11.06 0.24 7.29
C SER A 45 -10.79 -1.11 7.97
N THR A 46 -11.84 -1.91 8.05
CA THR A 46 -11.97 -3.21 8.71
C THR A 46 -11.29 -4.34 7.92
N ALA A 47 -10.02 -4.21 7.59
CA ALA A 47 -9.21 -5.33 7.09
C ALA A 47 -8.53 -6.00 8.29
N ARG A 48 -8.47 -7.32 8.30
CA ARG A 48 -7.75 -8.10 9.32
C ARG A 48 -6.27 -7.73 9.25
N VAL A 49 -5.75 -7.08 10.29
CA VAL A 49 -4.37 -6.56 10.31
C VAL A 49 -3.43 -7.66 10.78
N SER A 50 -2.42 -7.98 9.95
CA SER A 50 -1.33 -8.87 10.38
C SER A 50 -0.45 -8.16 11.40
N VAL A 51 -0.21 -8.80 12.55
CA VAL A 51 0.65 -8.27 13.60
C VAL A 51 1.58 -9.36 14.13
N LEU A 52 2.88 -9.05 14.22
CA LEU A 52 3.84 -9.91 14.88
C LEU A 52 3.81 -9.61 16.38
N VAL A 53 3.73 -10.62 17.21
CA VAL A 53 3.71 -10.45 18.68
C VAL A 53 4.96 -11.06 19.27
N VAL A 54 5.73 -10.23 19.99
CA VAL A 54 6.93 -10.62 20.72
C VAL A 54 6.66 -10.45 22.21
N ASP A 55 6.73 -11.52 22.97
CA ASP A 55 6.61 -11.50 24.41
C ASP A 55 8.00 -11.66 25.04
N GLU A 56 8.57 -10.55 25.57
CA GLU A 56 9.84 -10.57 26.29
C GLU A 56 9.63 -10.78 27.80
N ASP A 57 8.38 -10.65 28.28
CA ASP A 57 8.05 -10.73 29.71
C ASP A 57 7.83 -12.17 30.18
N HIS A 58 7.24 -13.01 29.34
CA HIS A 58 6.93 -14.42 29.63
C HIS A 58 6.15 -14.64 30.95
N SER A 59 5.42 -13.63 31.42
CA SER A 59 4.58 -13.72 32.59
C SER A 59 3.20 -14.35 32.29
N ALA A 60 2.49 -14.76 33.35
CA ALA A 60 1.10 -15.22 33.19
C ALA A 60 0.19 -14.11 32.61
N VAL A 61 0.50 -12.84 32.89
CA VAL A 61 -0.25 -11.66 32.42
C VAL A 61 0.02 -11.41 30.96
N SER A 62 1.30 -11.38 30.53
CA SER A 62 1.65 -11.22 29.11
C SER A 62 1.12 -12.37 28.28
N GLY A 63 1.17 -13.62 28.78
CA GLY A 63 0.61 -14.77 28.11
C GLY A 63 -0.92 -14.71 27.92
N ARG A 64 -1.67 -14.07 28.86
CA ARG A 64 -3.12 -13.80 28.66
C ARG A 64 -3.34 -12.76 27.57
N LEU A 65 -2.55 -11.71 27.55
CA LEU A 65 -2.60 -10.66 26.53
C LEU A 65 -2.31 -11.23 25.12
N VAL A 66 -1.29 -12.04 24.98
CA VAL A 66 -0.94 -12.71 23.69
C VAL A 66 -2.09 -13.61 23.21
N ARG A 67 -2.69 -14.39 24.12
CA ARG A 67 -3.87 -15.21 23.77
C ARG A 67 -5.08 -14.36 23.38
N GLY A 68 -5.30 -13.23 24.06
CA GLY A 68 -6.37 -12.28 23.73
C GLY A 68 -6.18 -11.70 22.33
N LEU A 69 -4.97 -11.25 22.00
CA LEU A 69 -4.63 -10.74 20.67
C LEU A 69 -4.81 -11.79 19.57
N SER A 70 -4.45 -13.05 19.85
CA SER A 70 -4.62 -14.15 18.89
C SER A 70 -6.08 -14.54 18.64
N ARG A 71 -6.99 -14.24 19.58
CA ARG A 71 -8.42 -14.49 19.46
C ARG A 71 -9.20 -13.33 18.84
N GLU A 72 -8.58 -12.15 18.71
CA GLU A 72 -9.25 -10.97 18.14
C GLU A 72 -9.51 -11.17 16.65
N PRO A 73 -10.77 -11.17 16.18
CA PRO A 73 -11.10 -11.46 14.77
C PRO A 73 -10.50 -10.47 13.78
N SER A 74 -10.28 -9.25 14.21
CA SER A 74 -9.72 -8.17 13.39
C SER A 74 -8.19 -8.20 13.29
N LEU A 75 -7.51 -9.09 14.07
CA LEU A 75 -6.06 -9.26 14.04
C LEU A 75 -5.68 -10.64 13.51
N ALA A 76 -4.60 -10.70 12.74
CA ALA A 76 -3.88 -11.92 12.42
C ALA A 76 -2.57 -11.91 13.22
N ALA A 77 -2.67 -12.19 14.53
CA ALA A 77 -1.51 -12.20 15.42
C ALA A 77 -0.66 -13.45 15.19
N SER A 78 0.65 -13.29 14.96
CA SER A 78 1.62 -14.36 14.79
C SER A 78 2.82 -14.17 15.71
N THR A 79 3.17 -15.19 16.47
CA THR A 79 4.38 -15.21 17.34
C THR A 79 5.57 -15.85 16.62
N ARG A 80 5.35 -16.52 15.48
CA ARG A 80 6.35 -17.27 14.71
C ARG A 80 6.24 -17.00 13.21
N PRO A 81 7.35 -17.14 12.47
CA PRO A 81 7.31 -17.14 11.01
C PRO A 81 6.45 -18.29 10.47
N GLU A 82 5.82 -18.08 9.32
CA GLU A 82 5.06 -19.13 8.64
C GLU A 82 5.96 -20.32 8.28
N THR A 83 5.54 -21.51 8.69
CA THR A 83 6.27 -22.76 8.40
C THR A 83 5.85 -23.29 7.03
N LYS A 84 6.77 -23.37 6.09
CA LYS A 84 6.54 -24.11 4.83
C LYS A 84 6.48 -25.61 5.12
N LYS A 85 5.53 -26.33 4.48
CA LYS A 85 5.36 -27.78 4.66
C LYS A 85 6.70 -28.50 4.51
N GLY A 86 7.11 -29.22 5.57
CA GLY A 86 8.33 -30.05 5.58
C GLY A 86 9.58 -29.40 6.23
N GLN A 87 9.47 -28.17 6.74
CA GLN A 87 10.58 -27.54 7.49
C GLN A 87 10.35 -27.62 9.00
N PRO A 88 11.42 -27.64 9.83
CA PRO A 88 11.31 -27.56 11.28
C PRO A 88 10.64 -26.25 11.71
N VAL A 89 9.88 -26.31 12.81
CA VAL A 89 9.17 -25.14 13.34
C VAL A 89 10.17 -24.04 13.66
N PRO A 90 10.06 -22.84 13.07
CA PRO A 90 10.98 -21.76 13.34
C PRO A 90 10.84 -21.26 14.79
N PRO A 91 11.90 -20.67 15.39
CA PRO A 91 11.82 -20.08 16.71
C PRO A 91 10.87 -18.88 16.74
N ASP A 92 10.40 -18.53 17.94
CA ASP A 92 9.56 -17.35 18.15
C ASP A 92 10.31 -16.07 17.73
N TYR A 93 9.56 -15.06 17.28
CA TYR A 93 10.15 -13.77 16.97
C TYR A 93 10.77 -13.12 18.19
N THR A 94 11.96 -12.56 18.00
CA THR A 94 12.61 -11.62 18.94
C THR A 94 12.35 -10.20 18.49
N ALA A 95 12.58 -9.20 19.35
CA ALA A 95 12.42 -7.79 18.96
C ALA A 95 13.21 -7.45 17.68
N ALA A 96 14.46 -7.94 17.55
CA ALA A 96 15.31 -7.69 16.39
C ALA A 96 14.77 -8.38 15.11
N THR A 97 14.33 -9.64 15.21
CA THR A 97 13.79 -10.36 14.05
C THR A 97 12.42 -9.84 13.64
N ALA A 98 11.60 -9.37 14.58
CA ALA A 98 10.33 -8.72 14.30
C ALA A 98 10.53 -7.37 13.59
N GLU A 99 11.51 -6.57 14.01
CA GLU A 99 11.87 -5.31 13.35
C GLU A 99 12.30 -5.55 11.89
N ILE A 100 13.17 -6.54 11.66
CA ILE A 100 13.58 -6.92 10.30
C ILE A 100 12.39 -7.38 9.47
N ALA A 101 11.49 -8.18 10.04
CA ALA A 101 10.31 -8.68 9.35
C ALA A 101 9.34 -7.54 8.96
N VAL A 102 9.17 -6.52 9.83
CA VAL A 102 8.39 -5.31 9.49
C VAL A 102 9.08 -4.52 8.38
N LYS A 103 10.40 -4.31 8.47
CA LYS A 103 11.17 -3.65 7.39
C LYS A 103 11.06 -4.37 6.06
N GLN A 104 11.02 -5.69 6.05
CA GLN A 104 10.82 -6.52 4.86
C GLN A 104 9.36 -6.60 4.39
N GLY A 105 8.41 -6.03 5.16
CA GLY A 105 6.99 -6.02 4.83
C GLY A 105 6.30 -7.37 4.98
N VAL A 106 6.84 -8.25 5.83
CA VAL A 106 6.18 -9.52 6.20
C VAL A 106 4.89 -9.24 6.97
N ALA A 107 4.90 -8.22 7.84
CA ALA A 107 3.72 -7.69 8.51
C ALA A 107 3.83 -6.16 8.64
N PRO A 108 2.68 -5.43 8.61
CA PRO A 108 2.69 -3.97 8.72
C PRO A 108 3.02 -3.46 10.13
N ALA A 109 2.89 -4.31 11.16
CA ALA A 109 3.21 -3.94 12.53
C ALA A 109 3.72 -5.12 13.34
N ALA A 110 4.54 -4.80 14.37
CA ALA A 110 4.96 -5.74 15.41
C ALA A 110 4.72 -5.13 16.78
N LEU A 111 4.20 -5.92 17.70
CA LEU A 111 3.91 -5.56 19.08
C LEU A 111 4.91 -6.25 20.00
N ILE A 112 5.68 -5.47 20.75
CA ILE A 112 6.71 -5.98 21.66
C ILE A 112 6.26 -5.69 23.10
N ILE A 113 6.02 -6.74 23.86
CA ILE A 113 5.69 -6.70 25.30
C ILE A 113 7.02 -6.71 26.06
N PRO A 114 7.42 -5.62 26.74
CA PRO A 114 8.71 -5.53 27.40
C PRO A 114 8.77 -6.34 28.68
N LYS A 115 9.97 -6.73 29.11
CA LYS A 115 10.21 -7.38 30.40
C LYS A 115 9.71 -6.53 31.55
N GLY A 116 9.01 -7.16 32.50
CA GLY A 116 8.44 -6.51 33.68
C GLY A 116 7.03 -5.90 33.44
N PHE A 117 6.44 -6.11 32.26
CA PHE A 117 5.09 -5.66 31.95
C PHE A 117 4.05 -6.26 32.91
N GLY A 118 4.19 -7.54 33.28
CA GLY A 118 3.25 -8.24 34.15
C GLY A 118 3.18 -7.69 35.58
N ALA A 119 4.19 -6.94 36.03
CA ALA A 119 4.18 -6.34 37.36
C ALA A 119 3.24 -5.13 37.45
N ASN A 120 3.15 -4.30 36.39
CA ASN A 120 2.29 -3.12 36.29
C ASN A 120 1.70 -2.99 34.88
N PRO A 121 0.78 -3.89 34.48
CA PRO A 121 0.29 -3.94 33.10
C PRO A 121 -0.66 -2.78 32.75
N VAL A 122 -1.32 -2.20 33.74
CA VAL A 122 -2.28 -1.10 33.59
C VAL A 122 -1.96 -0.05 34.64
N ALA A 123 -2.02 1.21 34.31
CA ALA A 123 -1.81 2.30 35.26
C ALA A 123 -2.75 3.48 34.98
N PHE A 124 -3.39 4.00 36.02
CA PHE A 124 -4.21 5.21 36.00
C PHE A 124 -3.45 6.38 36.62
N GLY A 125 -3.43 7.52 35.94
CA GLY A 125 -2.87 8.76 36.45
C GLY A 125 -1.44 9.11 35.99
N PRO A 126 -1.03 10.38 36.09
CA PRO A 126 0.30 10.86 35.74
C PRO A 126 1.32 10.42 36.81
N GLY A 127 2.53 10.02 36.37
CA GLY A 127 3.68 9.76 37.27
C GLY A 127 3.90 8.30 37.71
N THR A 128 3.12 7.34 37.18
CA THR A 128 3.40 5.91 37.42
C THR A 128 4.50 5.40 36.49
N ASP A 129 5.47 4.65 37.03
CA ASP A 129 6.53 3.99 36.25
C ASP A 129 5.89 2.92 35.36
N ARG A 130 5.64 3.27 34.09
CA ARG A 130 4.90 2.43 33.14
C ARG A 130 5.87 1.77 32.18
N LYS A 131 5.77 0.46 32.02
CA LYS A 131 6.40 -0.24 30.92
C LYS A 131 5.53 -0.10 29.69
N SER A 132 5.93 0.75 28.73
CA SER A 132 5.21 0.93 27.47
C SER A 132 5.36 -0.28 26.57
N ILE A 133 4.24 -0.77 26.01
CA ILE A 133 4.27 -1.74 24.92
C ILE A 133 4.76 -1.01 23.67
N ARG A 134 5.79 -1.52 23.02
CA ARG A 134 6.30 -0.92 21.78
C ARG A 134 5.56 -1.48 20.59
N ILE A 135 5.01 -0.60 19.76
CA ILE A 135 4.45 -0.94 18.45
C ILE A 135 5.44 -0.47 17.39
N LEU A 136 6.16 -1.41 16.81
CA LEU A 136 6.97 -1.16 15.61
C LEU A 136 6.04 -1.23 14.41
N HIS A 137 6.03 -0.20 13.57
CA HIS A 137 5.16 -0.17 12.40
C HIS A 137 5.90 0.31 11.16
N ASP A 138 5.34 -0.04 10.01
CA ASP A 138 5.73 0.47 8.72
C ASP A 138 4.79 1.65 8.37
N SER A 139 5.35 2.83 8.15
CA SER A 139 4.59 4.02 7.73
C SER A 139 3.89 3.83 6.38
N SER A 140 4.14 2.73 5.68
CA SER A 140 3.38 2.35 4.49
C SER A 140 1.94 1.97 4.78
N ASP A 141 1.65 1.58 6.01
CA ASP A 141 0.30 1.33 6.48
C ASP A 141 0.04 2.12 7.78
N PRO A 142 -0.22 3.43 7.68
CA PRO A 142 -0.46 4.27 8.85
C PRO A 142 -1.72 3.87 9.62
N VAL A 143 -2.63 3.13 8.98
CA VAL A 143 -3.86 2.64 9.60
C VAL A 143 -3.58 1.42 10.47
N ALA A 144 -2.69 0.53 10.05
CA ALA A 144 -2.37 -0.67 10.80
C ALA A 144 -1.90 -0.36 12.23
N ALA A 145 -1.00 0.62 12.40
CA ALA A 145 -0.49 1.02 13.71
C ALA A 145 -1.61 1.49 14.65
N GLN A 146 -2.51 2.35 14.14
CA GLN A 146 -3.61 2.88 14.92
C GLN A 146 -4.65 1.81 15.27
N VAL A 147 -4.97 0.92 14.31
CA VAL A 147 -5.88 -0.21 14.52
C VAL A 147 -5.30 -1.17 15.57
N VAL A 148 -4.01 -1.51 15.46
CA VAL A 148 -3.33 -2.38 16.44
C VAL A 148 -3.36 -1.75 17.83
N ALA A 149 -3.08 -0.45 17.95
CA ALA A 149 -3.13 0.26 19.22
C ALA A 149 -4.53 0.27 19.83
N GLY A 150 -5.57 0.56 19.03
CA GLY A 150 -6.97 0.54 19.48
C GLY A 150 -7.43 -0.86 19.90
N LEU A 151 -7.09 -1.89 19.11
CA LEU A 151 -7.42 -3.29 19.44
C LEU A 151 -6.63 -3.80 20.65
N LEU A 152 -5.38 -3.34 20.83
CA LEU A 152 -4.60 -3.63 22.04
C LEU A 152 -5.31 -3.11 23.29
N GLN A 153 -5.81 -1.86 23.27
CA GLN A 153 -6.57 -1.31 24.38
C GLN A 153 -7.84 -2.12 24.69
N LYS A 154 -8.58 -2.52 23.64
CA LYS A 154 -9.75 -3.39 23.76
C LYS A 154 -9.38 -4.74 24.37
N VAL A 155 -8.33 -5.39 23.87
CA VAL A 155 -7.90 -6.72 24.36
C VAL A 155 -7.39 -6.65 25.80
N VAL A 156 -6.71 -5.57 26.19
CA VAL A 156 -6.32 -5.35 27.59
C VAL A 156 -7.53 -5.29 28.50
N MET A 157 -8.57 -4.54 28.10
CA MET A 157 -9.82 -4.46 28.88
C MET A 157 -10.51 -5.81 29.05
N THR A 158 -10.50 -6.64 28.02
CA THR A 158 -11.21 -7.94 28.04
C THR A 158 -10.37 -9.07 28.62
N SER A 159 -9.05 -9.04 28.45
CA SER A 159 -8.16 -10.14 28.85
C SER A 159 -7.50 -9.96 30.21
N LEU A 160 -7.50 -8.73 30.77
CA LEU A 160 -6.83 -8.39 32.04
C LEU A 160 -7.77 -7.66 33.03
N PRO A 161 -9.00 -8.13 33.28
CA PRO A 161 -9.93 -7.46 34.17
C PRO A 161 -9.39 -7.37 35.61
N ASP A 162 -8.70 -8.42 36.09
CA ASP A 162 -8.09 -8.45 37.42
C ASP A 162 -7.03 -7.38 37.63
N ALA A 163 -6.21 -7.13 36.60
CA ALA A 163 -5.19 -6.10 36.65
C ALA A 163 -5.81 -4.69 36.71
N MET A 164 -6.88 -4.46 35.94
CA MET A 164 -7.65 -3.21 35.97
C MET A 164 -8.27 -2.96 37.33
N ALA A 165 -8.85 -3.99 37.93
CA ALA A 165 -9.45 -3.95 39.23
C ALA A 165 -8.44 -3.61 40.33
N GLY A 166 -7.29 -4.28 40.34
CA GLY A 166 -6.22 -4.02 41.30
C GLY A 166 -5.66 -2.61 41.26
N VAL A 167 -5.53 -2.04 40.05
CA VAL A 167 -5.05 -0.66 39.87
C VAL A 167 -6.13 0.37 40.19
N GLY A 168 -7.39 0.10 39.81
CA GLY A 168 -8.54 0.91 40.20
C GLY A 168 -8.70 1.00 41.71
N MET A 169 -8.50 -0.10 42.42
CA MET A 169 -8.54 -0.15 43.89
C MET A 169 -7.41 0.69 44.51
N LYS A 170 -6.19 0.54 44.04
CA LYS A 170 -5.06 1.36 44.52
C LYS A 170 -5.25 2.87 44.28
N TYR A 171 -5.83 3.23 43.13
CA TYR A 171 -6.13 4.62 42.81
C TYR A 171 -7.21 5.18 43.72
N PHE A 172 -8.28 4.39 43.97
CA PHE A 172 -9.36 4.77 44.87
C PHE A 172 -8.87 4.90 46.32
N GLU A 173 -8.02 3.96 46.75
CA GLU A 173 -7.39 3.99 48.08
C GLU A 173 -6.50 5.23 48.28
N SER A 174 -5.76 5.64 47.26
CA SER A 174 -4.94 6.86 47.29
C SER A 174 -5.75 8.13 47.26
N ALA A 175 -6.91 8.13 46.58
CA ALA A 175 -7.78 9.29 46.42
C ALA A 175 -8.74 9.49 47.60
N SER A 176 -9.14 8.41 48.27
CA SER A 176 -10.15 8.41 49.36
C SER A 176 -9.54 8.39 50.79
N GLY A 177 -8.21 8.37 50.91
CA GLY A 177 -7.54 8.33 52.21
C GLY A 177 -7.59 6.98 52.93
N GLY A 178 -7.97 5.88 52.21
CA GLY A 178 -7.99 4.51 52.68
C GLY A 178 -9.39 3.89 52.64
N LEU A 179 -9.45 2.57 52.32
CA LEU A 179 -10.68 1.77 52.32
C LEU A 179 -10.80 1.01 53.64
N THR A 180 -12.02 0.95 54.17
CA THR A 180 -12.31 0.07 55.32
C THR A 180 -12.24 -1.40 54.90
N PRO A 181 -11.91 -2.35 55.83
CA PRO A 181 -11.81 -3.78 55.47
C PRO A 181 -13.09 -4.35 54.87
N GLN A 182 -14.26 -3.87 55.28
CA GLN A 182 -15.55 -4.26 54.70
C GLN A 182 -15.75 -3.77 53.27
N GLN A 183 -15.41 -2.51 52.99
CA GLN A 183 -15.48 -1.97 51.63
C GLN A 183 -14.56 -2.69 50.66
N ARG A 184 -13.37 -3.09 51.12
CA ARG A 184 -12.44 -3.90 50.33
C ARG A 184 -13.03 -5.27 49.95
N GLN A 185 -13.66 -5.95 50.91
CA GLN A 185 -14.29 -7.26 50.71
C GLN A 185 -15.50 -7.19 49.79
N ASP A 186 -16.32 -6.14 49.89
CA ASP A 186 -17.48 -5.90 49.02
C ASP A 186 -17.07 -5.61 47.58
N ILE A 187 -15.99 -4.82 47.38
CA ILE A 187 -15.43 -4.53 46.07
C ILE A 187 -14.87 -5.81 45.44
N GLU A 188 -14.08 -6.61 46.17
CA GLU A 188 -13.51 -7.86 45.66
C GLU A 188 -14.59 -8.87 45.24
N SER A 189 -15.68 -8.99 46.04
CA SER A 189 -16.80 -9.89 45.75
C SER A 189 -17.61 -9.43 44.51
N ASN A 190 -17.77 -8.12 44.31
CA ASN A 190 -18.49 -7.58 43.16
C ASN A 190 -17.61 -7.65 41.89
N LEU A 191 -16.31 -7.55 42.03
CA LEU A 191 -15.35 -7.68 40.91
C LEU A 191 -15.32 -9.12 40.39
N SER A 192 -15.31 -10.12 41.26
CA SER A 192 -15.36 -11.53 40.84
C SER A 192 -16.65 -11.84 40.06
N LYS A 193 -17.79 -11.31 40.53
CA LYS A 193 -19.09 -11.45 39.82
C LYS A 193 -19.07 -10.73 38.46
N PHE A 194 -18.40 -9.57 38.36
CA PHE A 194 -18.29 -8.82 37.11
C PHE A 194 -17.38 -9.51 36.10
N SER A 195 -16.28 -10.13 36.58
CA SER A 195 -15.39 -10.91 35.73
C SER A 195 -16.09 -12.14 35.14
N ASP A 196 -16.89 -12.82 35.94
CA ASP A 196 -17.67 -13.99 35.51
C ASP A 196 -18.76 -13.60 34.48
N GLN A 197 -19.43 -12.47 34.69
CA GLN A 197 -20.40 -11.94 33.73
C GLN A 197 -19.76 -11.50 32.39
N MET A 198 -18.56 -10.90 32.41
CA MET A 198 -17.83 -10.55 31.19
C MET A 198 -17.42 -11.79 30.40
N GLN A 199 -16.95 -12.85 31.10
CA GLN A 199 -16.60 -14.12 30.43
C GLN A 199 -17.81 -14.81 29.78
N GLN A 200 -19.01 -14.66 30.36
CA GLN A 200 -20.25 -15.18 29.78
C GLN A 200 -20.73 -14.34 28.57
N ARG A 201 -20.55 -13.00 28.59
CA ARG A 201 -20.88 -12.10 27.46
C ARG A 201 -19.98 -12.28 26.25
N ASP A 202 -18.70 -12.61 26.42
CA ASP A 202 -17.79 -12.91 25.32
C ASP A 202 -18.19 -14.15 24.50
N GLN A 203 -19.07 -15.01 25.06
CA GLN A 203 -19.66 -16.14 24.33
C GLN A 203 -20.89 -15.75 23.50
N GLU A 204 -21.50 -14.57 23.74
CA GLU A 204 -22.72 -14.10 23.06
C GLU A 204 -22.51 -12.99 21.99
N GLY A 205 -21.32 -12.57 21.72
CA GLY A 205 -20.96 -11.86 20.47
C GLY A 205 -21.51 -10.44 20.28
N SER A 206 -21.69 -9.63 21.33
CA SER A 206 -22.12 -8.23 21.21
C SER A 206 -21.10 -7.25 21.79
N ALA A 207 -20.36 -6.55 20.94
CA ALA A 207 -19.44 -5.49 21.32
C ALA A 207 -20.09 -4.10 21.18
N PRO A 208 -19.98 -3.19 22.17
CA PRO A 208 -20.31 -1.79 21.98
C PRO A 208 -19.18 -1.03 21.28
N ALA A 209 -19.54 -0.22 20.30
CA ALA A 209 -18.64 0.69 19.62
C ALA A 209 -18.17 1.80 20.59
N ALA A 210 -16.88 1.89 20.85
CA ALA A 210 -16.27 3.00 21.57
C ALA A 210 -15.77 4.05 20.57
N ASN A 211 -16.40 5.21 20.57
CA ASN A 211 -15.85 6.44 19.98
C ASN A 211 -14.74 6.94 20.90
N SER A 212 -13.50 6.99 20.41
CA SER A 212 -12.39 7.63 21.11
C SER A 212 -11.59 8.52 20.17
N ASN A 213 -11.99 9.80 20.15
CA ASN A 213 -11.06 10.90 19.89
C ASN A 213 -10.79 11.48 21.29
N ASP A 214 -9.58 11.29 21.83
CA ASP A 214 -8.82 12.30 22.57
C ASP A 214 -7.54 11.71 23.17
N ASP A 215 -6.56 12.59 23.28
CA ASP A 215 -5.17 12.35 23.67
C ASP A 215 -4.94 11.60 25.01
N ALA A 216 -3.93 10.70 25.01
CA ALA A 216 -3.05 10.34 26.14
C ALA A 216 -3.63 9.65 27.39
N SER A 217 -4.84 9.06 27.37
CA SER A 217 -5.38 8.30 28.52
C SER A 217 -5.63 6.82 28.25
N GLY A 218 -4.81 6.17 27.42
CA GLY A 218 -4.87 4.74 27.21
C GLY A 218 -4.55 3.93 28.49
N LEU A 219 -5.26 2.82 28.72
CA LEU A 219 -5.05 1.92 29.86
C LEU A 219 -3.64 1.35 29.92
N VAL A 220 -3.02 1.17 28.77
CA VAL A 220 -1.64 0.74 28.61
C VAL A 220 -0.87 1.82 27.87
N ALA A 221 0.32 2.14 28.34
CA ALA A 221 1.23 3.04 27.64
C ALA A 221 1.72 2.35 26.37
N VAL A 222 1.54 3.00 25.23
CA VAL A 222 1.97 2.52 23.92
C VAL A 222 3.04 3.47 23.40
N ASP A 223 4.19 2.90 23.03
CA ASP A 223 5.27 3.61 22.34
C ASP A 223 5.26 3.19 20.86
N MET A 224 4.79 4.09 20.00
CA MET A 224 4.76 3.83 18.55
C MET A 224 6.07 4.27 17.93
N ARG A 225 6.76 3.31 17.31
CA ARG A 225 8.02 3.57 16.61
C ARG A 225 7.90 3.14 15.15
N ASP A 226 8.06 4.10 14.25
CA ASP A 226 8.18 3.84 12.83
C ASP A 226 9.58 3.29 12.53
N VAL A 227 9.67 2.07 11.99
CA VAL A 227 10.95 1.40 11.71
C VAL A 227 11.39 1.53 10.26
N VAL A 228 10.51 1.98 9.37
CA VAL A 228 10.76 2.13 7.92
C VAL A 228 10.84 3.60 7.53
N GLY A 229 10.02 4.44 8.15
CA GLY A 229 9.84 5.84 7.77
C GLY A 229 10.38 6.87 8.75
N GLU A 230 11.16 6.49 9.76
CA GLU A 230 11.66 7.37 10.84
C GLU A 230 12.32 8.68 10.33
N ASN A 231 12.79 8.69 9.06
CA ASN A 231 13.37 9.86 8.39
C ASN A 231 12.59 10.32 7.14
N LYS A 232 11.43 9.74 6.79
CA LYS A 232 10.74 10.00 5.52
C LYS A 232 9.53 10.92 5.71
N ARG A 233 9.61 12.11 5.13
CA ARG A 233 8.60 13.16 5.33
C ARG A 233 7.23 12.89 4.70
N SER A 234 7.08 11.96 3.74
CA SER A 234 5.80 11.76 3.06
C SER A 234 5.68 10.44 2.26
N PRO A 235 5.53 9.30 2.92
CA PRO A 235 5.39 8.01 2.23
C PRO A 235 4.17 7.94 1.32
N MET A 236 3.04 8.51 1.75
CA MET A 236 1.80 8.53 0.98
C MET A 236 1.92 9.36 -0.31
N VAL A 237 2.82 10.33 -0.36
CA VAL A 237 3.12 11.11 -1.58
C VAL A 237 3.76 10.23 -2.65
N ALA A 238 4.74 9.39 -2.28
CA ALA A 238 5.38 8.47 -3.22
C ALA A 238 4.38 7.46 -3.78
N PHE A 239 3.50 6.92 -2.92
CA PHE A 239 2.41 6.03 -3.31
C PHE A 239 1.45 6.72 -4.28
N SER A 240 0.99 7.94 -3.94
CA SER A 240 0.07 8.71 -4.78
C SER A 240 0.70 9.06 -6.12
N ALA A 241 2.01 9.42 -6.14
CA ALA A 241 2.74 9.66 -7.36
C ALA A 241 2.79 8.42 -8.26
N ALA A 242 3.11 7.25 -7.70
CA ALA A 242 3.15 6.01 -8.45
C ALA A 242 1.75 5.59 -8.95
N GLY A 243 0.75 5.58 -8.06
CA GLY A 243 -0.60 5.13 -8.39
C GLY A 243 -1.27 5.97 -9.46
N ILE A 244 -1.34 7.28 -9.22
CA ILE A 244 -1.93 8.24 -10.15
C ILE A 244 -1.10 8.33 -11.43
N GLY A 245 0.24 8.30 -11.30
CA GLY A 245 1.14 8.31 -12.43
C GLY A 245 0.88 7.16 -13.39
N VAL A 246 0.84 5.94 -12.90
CA VAL A 246 0.59 4.75 -13.73
C VAL A 246 -0.80 4.79 -14.37
N MET A 247 -1.83 5.24 -13.64
CA MET A 247 -3.17 5.38 -14.20
C MET A 247 -3.21 6.37 -15.37
N PHE A 248 -2.69 7.58 -15.20
CA PHE A 248 -2.66 8.57 -16.28
C PHE A 248 -1.73 8.17 -17.42
N LEU A 249 -0.67 7.42 -17.12
CA LEU A 249 0.23 6.87 -18.12
C LEU A 249 -0.50 5.92 -19.06
N LEU A 250 -1.36 5.05 -18.52
CA LEU A 250 -2.20 4.14 -19.30
C LEU A 250 -3.14 4.92 -20.23
N PHE A 251 -3.76 6.00 -19.75
CA PHE A 251 -4.58 6.86 -20.60
C PHE A 251 -3.79 7.53 -21.71
N THR A 252 -2.64 8.12 -21.37
CA THR A 252 -1.77 8.81 -22.35
C THR A 252 -1.23 7.85 -23.39
N ALA A 253 -0.76 6.67 -22.97
CA ALA A 253 -0.24 5.66 -23.89
C ALA A 253 -1.33 5.11 -24.81
N SER A 254 -2.52 4.86 -24.27
CA SER A 254 -3.67 4.43 -25.08
C SER A 254 -4.08 5.49 -26.10
N ALA A 255 -4.22 6.76 -25.68
CA ALA A 255 -4.56 7.86 -26.56
C ALA A 255 -3.50 8.06 -27.67
N SER A 256 -2.22 7.98 -27.30
CA SER A 256 -1.10 8.12 -28.26
C SER A 256 -1.03 6.97 -29.26
N ALA A 257 -1.25 5.73 -28.80
CA ALA A 257 -1.33 4.55 -29.66
C ALA A 257 -2.52 4.62 -30.63
N GLY A 258 -3.60 5.25 -30.22
CA GLY A 258 -4.80 5.49 -31.02
C GLY A 258 -4.56 6.34 -32.28
N SER A 259 -3.42 7.05 -32.36
CA SER A 259 -3.02 7.73 -33.59
C SER A 259 -2.87 6.77 -34.78
N LEU A 260 -2.56 5.49 -34.52
CA LEU A 260 -2.50 4.45 -35.54
C LEU A 260 -3.87 4.23 -36.22
N LEU A 261 -4.94 4.19 -35.41
CA LEU A 261 -6.31 4.08 -35.93
C LEU A 261 -6.73 5.32 -36.70
N SER A 262 -6.34 6.52 -36.24
CA SER A 262 -6.60 7.75 -37.02
C SER A 262 -5.89 7.76 -38.37
N GLU A 263 -4.68 7.24 -38.43
CA GLU A 263 -3.94 7.10 -39.69
C GLU A 263 -4.60 6.08 -40.62
N ALA A 264 -5.18 5.01 -40.08
CA ALA A 264 -5.96 4.06 -40.84
C ALA A 264 -7.29 4.68 -41.33
N GLU A 265 -8.04 5.37 -40.45
CA GLU A 265 -9.33 5.98 -40.78
C GLU A 265 -9.24 7.08 -41.87
N CYS A 266 -8.10 7.83 -41.89
CA CYS A 266 -7.89 8.90 -42.89
C CYS A 266 -7.12 8.45 -44.14
N GLY A 267 -6.81 7.14 -44.28
CA GLY A 267 -6.07 6.60 -45.43
C GLY A 267 -4.57 6.97 -45.45
N ALA A 268 -4.05 7.59 -44.37
CA ALA A 268 -2.64 7.91 -44.28
C ALA A 268 -1.78 6.64 -44.07
N LEU A 269 -2.34 5.62 -43.40
CA LEU A 269 -1.66 4.35 -43.17
C LEU A 269 -1.32 3.66 -44.49
N ASP A 270 -2.24 3.63 -45.47
CA ASP A 270 -2.04 3.01 -46.78
C ASP A 270 -0.90 3.72 -47.56
N ARG A 271 -0.83 5.05 -47.47
CA ARG A 271 0.25 5.83 -48.07
C ARG A 271 1.62 5.53 -47.43
N ILE A 272 1.67 5.34 -46.10
CA ILE A 272 2.88 4.97 -45.35
C ILE A 272 3.35 3.58 -45.76
N LEU A 273 2.43 2.63 -45.83
CA LEU A 273 2.75 1.25 -46.24
C LEU A 273 3.17 1.16 -47.71
N SER A 274 2.54 1.94 -48.58
CA SER A 274 2.95 2.03 -50.02
C SER A 274 4.37 2.62 -50.23
N ALA A 275 4.86 3.41 -49.27
CA ALA A 275 6.22 3.94 -49.27
C ALA A 275 7.30 2.93 -48.80
N ARG A 276 7.02 1.61 -48.91
CA ARG A 276 7.90 0.48 -48.49
C ARG A 276 8.28 0.49 -47.02
N VAL A 277 7.44 1.06 -46.16
CA VAL A 277 7.56 0.97 -44.70
C VAL A 277 6.81 -0.24 -44.23
N SER A 278 7.49 -1.23 -43.64
CA SER A 278 6.80 -2.39 -43.09
C SER A 278 5.96 -2.02 -41.87
N MET A 279 4.82 -2.67 -41.69
CA MET A 279 3.96 -2.50 -40.51
C MET A 279 4.72 -2.71 -39.20
N THR A 280 5.66 -3.65 -39.21
CA THR A 280 6.56 -3.90 -38.05
C THR A 280 7.40 -2.66 -37.71
N THR A 281 7.98 -1.98 -38.71
CA THR A 281 8.78 -0.77 -38.49
C THR A 281 7.91 0.37 -37.96
N LEU A 282 6.71 0.52 -38.49
CA LEU A 282 5.74 1.52 -38.03
C LEU A 282 5.32 1.27 -36.57
N MET A 283 4.94 0.04 -36.25
CA MET A 283 4.56 -0.34 -34.88
C MET A 283 5.70 -0.15 -33.90
N THR A 284 6.91 -0.59 -34.24
CA THR A 284 8.08 -0.41 -33.38
C THR A 284 8.39 1.08 -33.17
N GLY A 285 8.27 1.90 -34.21
CA GLY A 285 8.43 3.35 -34.09
C GLY A 285 7.39 4.01 -33.19
N LYS A 286 6.13 3.63 -33.34
CA LYS A 286 5.02 4.09 -32.47
C LYS A 286 5.21 3.61 -31.03
N MET A 287 5.59 2.35 -30.84
CA MET A 287 5.91 1.78 -29.54
C MET A 287 7.01 2.56 -28.84
N THR A 288 8.13 2.82 -29.56
CA THR A 288 9.25 3.61 -29.03
C THR A 288 8.79 5.01 -28.63
N TYR A 289 7.99 5.68 -29.48
CA TYR A 289 7.43 6.98 -29.16
C TYR A 289 6.56 6.94 -27.90
N CYS A 290 5.62 5.99 -27.79
CA CYS A 290 4.74 5.85 -26.62
C CYS A 290 5.56 5.57 -25.36
N THR A 291 6.59 4.71 -25.43
CA THR A 291 7.46 4.40 -24.29
C THR A 291 8.25 5.64 -23.83
N LEU A 292 8.83 6.40 -24.76
CA LEU A 292 9.56 7.63 -24.43
C LEU A 292 8.63 8.71 -23.86
N LEU A 293 7.43 8.86 -24.40
CA LEU A 293 6.43 9.79 -23.90
C LEU A 293 6.00 9.42 -22.47
N ALA A 294 5.75 8.13 -22.24
CA ALA A 294 5.40 7.59 -20.94
C ALA A 294 6.53 7.78 -19.92
N PHE A 295 7.75 7.49 -20.32
CA PHE A 295 8.94 7.73 -19.49
C PHE A 295 9.09 9.19 -19.09
N LEU A 296 8.95 10.11 -20.06
CA LEU A 296 9.02 11.54 -19.81
C LEU A 296 7.91 12.01 -18.88
N GLN A 297 6.69 11.53 -19.08
CA GLN A 297 5.54 11.89 -18.25
C GLN A 297 5.75 11.49 -16.78
N LEU A 298 6.15 10.25 -16.49
CA LEU A 298 6.46 9.81 -15.14
C LEU A 298 7.61 10.60 -14.54
N THR A 299 8.69 10.81 -15.31
CA THR A 299 9.85 11.56 -14.84
C THR A 299 9.44 12.98 -14.41
N LEU A 300 8.66 13.69 -15.21
CA LEU A 300 8.18 15.03 -14.87
C LEU A 300 7.29 15.02 -13.63
N MET A 301 6.45 14.01 -13.48
CA MET A 301 5.57 13.90 -12.33
C MET A 301 6.35 13.61 -11.03
N PHE A 302 7.35 12.74 -11.07
CA PHE A 302 8.20 12.49 -9.91
C PHE A 302 9.15 13.66 -9.59
N LEU A 303 9.63 14.39 -10.61
CA LEU A 303 10.37 15.64 -10.40
C LEU A 303 9.50 16.70 -9.73
N TRP A 304 8.24 16.82 -10.11
CA TRP A 304 7.28 17.68 -9.43
C TRP A 304 7.08 17.24 -7.98
N GLY A 305 6.93 15.93 -7.74
CA GLY A 305 6.87 15.34 -6.40
C GLY A 305 8.09 15.68 -5.54
N ALA A 306 9.28 15.64 -6.13
CA ALA A 306 10.51 16.03 -5.46
C ALA A 306 10.56 17.54 -5.14
N ALA A 307 10.11 18.39 -6.07
CA ALA A 307 10.17 19.84 -5.92
C ALA A 307 9.13 20.38 -4.92
N VAL A 308 7.90 19.84 -4.94
CA VAL A 308 6.77 20.39 -4.16
C VAL A 308 6.56 19.62 -2.86
N PHE A 309 6.68 18.30 -2.90
CA PHE A 309 6.41 17.41 -1.76
C PHE A 309 7.67 16.85 -1.12
N HIS A 310 8.85 17.29 -1.54
CA HIS A 310 10.15 16.88 -1.00
C HIS A 310 10.41 15.36 -1.09
N LEU A 311 9.92 14.72 -2.17
CA LEU A 311 10.19 13.32 -2.44
C LEU A 311 11.69 13.12 -2.72
N GLU A 312 12.32 12.14 -2.08
CA GLU A 312 13.76 11.86 -2.20
C GLU A 312 14.11 11.11 -3.52
N LEU A 313 13.78 11.74 -4.66
CA LEU A 313 13.97 11.17 -5.99
C LEU A 313 15.45 10.90 -6.32
N PHE A 314 16.32 11.83 -5.98
CA PHE A 314 17.72 11.78 -6.39
C PHE A 314 18.52 10.71 -5.63
N THR A 315 18.15 10.41 -4.38
CA THR A 315 18.73 9.34 -3.58
C THR A 315 18.45 7.96 -4.19
N HIS A 316 17.27 7.80 -4.82
CA HIS A 316 16.79 6.53 -5.37
C HIS A 316 16.79 6.48 -6.89
N LEU A 317 17.59 7.35 -7.54
CA LEU A 317 17.59 7.53 -9.00
C LEU A 317 17.76 6.23 -9.81
N PRO A 318 18.67 5.29 -9.47
CA PRO A 318 18.81 4.05 -10.23
C PRO A 318 17.57 3.18 -10.22
N GLY A 319 16.96 2.97 -9.05
CA GLY A 319 15.72 2.21 -8.90
C GLY A 319 14.55 2.87 -9.64
N PHE A 320 14.43 4.18 -9.51
CA PHE A 320 13.44 4.98 -10.23
C PHE A 320 13.56 4.82 -11.75
N LEU A 321 14.75 4.95 -12.32
CA LEU A 321 14.96 4.85 -13.77
C LEU A 321 14.60 3.46 -14.30
N VAL A 322 15.00 2.40 -13.60
CA VAL A 322 14.71 1.02 -13.98
C VAL A 322 13.20 0.76 -13.94
N MET A 323 12.54 1.14 -12.85
CA MET A 323 11.08 0.96 -12.72
C MET A 323 10.31 1.79 -13.73
N THR A 324 10.72 3.04 -13.97
CA THR A 324 10.09 3.93 -14.94
C THR A 324 10.24 3.40 -16.37
N ALA A 325 11.40 2.88 -16.74
CA ALA A 325 11.60 2.25 -18.05
C ALA A 325 10.74 1.01 -18.25
N ALA A 326 10.71 0.11 -17.26
CA ALA A 326 9.91 -1.12 -17.31
C ALA A 326 8.40 -0.81 -17.36
N THR A 327 7.92 0.09 -16.52
CA THR A 327 6.51 0.52 -16.49
C THR A 327 6.10 1.18 -17.80
N SER A 328 6.91 2.10 -18.31
CA SER A 328 6.64 2.80 -19.57
C SER A 328 6.55 1.85 -20.76
N PHE A 329 7.42 0.84 -20.82
CA PHE A 329 7.38 -0.19 -21.84
C PHE A 329 6.10 -1.06 -21.74
N ALA A 330 5.73 -1.53 -20.54
CA ALA A 330 4.52 -2.32 -20.33
C ALA A 330 3.24 -1.56 -20.74
N VAL A 331 3.15 -0.31 -20.29
CA VAL A 331 1.99 0.56 -20.54
C VAL A 331 1.88 0.94 -22.04
N ALA A 332 3.00 1.24 -22.70
CA ALA A 332 3.02 1.50 -24.14
C ALA A 332 2.58 0.27 -24.93
N SER A 333 3.03 -0.92 -24.53
CA SER A 333 2.60 -2.19 -25.15
C SER A 333 1.10 -2.44 -25.00
N PHE A 334 0.55 -2.14 -23.83
CA PHE A 334 -0.88 -2.22 -23.58
C PHE A 334 -1.68 -1.26 -24.48
N GLY A 335 -1.24 -0.01 -24.59
CA GLY A 335 -1.86 0.98 -25.50
C GLY A 335 -1.82 0.51 -26.96
N MET A 336 -0.68 -0.03 -27.42
CA MET A 336 -0.54 -0.59 -28.76
C MET A 336 -1.45 -1.79 -29.02
N LEU A 337 -1.63 -2.65 -28.01
CA LEU A 337 -2.58 -3.78 -28.11
C LEU A 337 -4.00 -3.27 -28.30
N LEU A 338 -4.44 -2.32 -27.46
CA LEU A 338 -5.78 -1.74 -27.56
C LEU A 338 -6.02 -1.10 -28.94
N ALA A 339 -5.04 -0.36 -29.46
CA ALA A 339 -5.13 0.23 -30.79
C ALA A 339 -5.24 -0.85 -31.89
N SER A 340 -4.48 -1.95 -31.78
CA SER A 340 -4.48 -2.99 -32.83
C SER A 340 -5.71 -3.88 -32.84
N VAL A 341 -6.38 -4.05 -31.69
CA VAL A 341 -7.60 -4.85 -31.56
C VAL A 341 -8.86 -4.04 -31.94
N SER A 342 -8.86 -2.74 -31.66
CA SER A 342 -10.00 -1.85 -31.92
C SER A 342 -10.20 -1.60 -33.41
N ARG A 343 -11.45 -1.31 -33.80
CA ARG A 343 -11.83 -0.99 -35.18
C ARG A 343 -11.93 0.52 -35.44
N SER A 344 -12.14 1.33 -34.40
CA SER A 344 -12.24 2.78 -34.48
C SER A 344 -11.67 3.45 -33.24
N ARG A 345 -11.31 4.74 -33.35
CA ARG A 345 -10.86 5.53 -32.20
C ARG A 345 -11.89 5.60 -31.08
N GLY A 346 -13.17 5.73 -31.42
CA GLY A 346 -14.26 5.75 -30.44
C GLY A 346 -14.35 4.45 -29.65
N GLN A 347 -14.28 3.32 -30.33
CA GLN A 347 -14.26 2.00 -29.69
C GLN A 347 -13.02 1.84 -28.79
N GLN A 348 -11.85 2.21 -29.28
CA GLN A 348 -10.62 2.15 -28.48
C GLN A 348 -10.74 3.01 -27.22
N ALA A 349 -11.21 4.24 -27.33
CA ALA A 349 -11.37 5.13 -26.17
C ALA A 349 -12.31 4.54 -25.12
N ALA A 350 -13.46 4.00 -25.52
CA ALA A 350 -14.42 3.38 -24.61
C ALA A 350 -13.84 2.14 -23.90
N VAL A 351 -13.24 1.22 -24.67
CA VAL A 351 -12.62 0.00 -24.11
C VAL A 351 -11.44 0.35 -23.21
N SER A 352 -10.62 1.32 -23.63
CA SER A 352 -9.48 1.79 -22.81
C SER A 352 -9.95 2.35 -21.49
N THR A 353 -10.96 3.21 -21.49
CA THR A 353 -11.48 3.82 -20.26
C THR A 353 -11.97 2.75 -19.30
N LEU A 354 -12.76 1.79 -19.76
CA LEU A 354 -13.27 0.70 -18.95
C LEU A 354 -12.13 -0.13 -18.34
N LEU A 355 -11.19 -0.58 -19.17
CA LEU A 355 -10.08 -1.43 -18.72
C LEU A 355 -9.14 -0.68 -17.79
N ILE A 356 -8.77 0.57 -18.11
CA ILE A 356 -7.85 1.36 -17.28
C ILE A 356 -8.46 1.65 -15.92
N LEU A 357 -9.73 2.04 -15.84
CA LEU A 357 -10.39 2.30 -14.57
C LEU A 357 -10.51 1.01 -13.73
N THR A 358 -10.91 -0.10 -14.36
CA THR A 358 -10.97 -1.40 -13.66
C THR A 358 -9.61 -1.83 -13.15
N MET A 359 -8.56 -1.78 -13.99
CA MET A 359 -7.20 -2.11 -13.59
C MET A 359 -6.67 -1.17 -12.51
N SER A 360 -7.00 0.12 -12.56
CA SER A 360 -6.59 1.11 -11.57
C SER A 360 -7.28 0.92 -10.23
N ALA A 361 -8.56 0.52 -10.24
CA ALA A 361 -9.30 0.21 -9.03
C ALA A 361 -8.75 -1.04 -8.33
N ILE A 362 -8.53 -2.14 -9.08
CA ILE A 362 -8.08 -3.42 -8.51
C ILE A 362 -6.56 -3.41 -8.24
N GLY A 363 -5.80 -2.73 -9.09
CA GLY A 363 -4.32 -2.71 -9.05
C GLY A 363 -3.71 -1.80 -8.00
N GLY A 364 -4.52 -0.94 -7.34
CA GLY A 364 -4.02 -0.09 -6.28
C GLY A 364 -3.71 1.35 -6.68
N SER A 365 -4.03 1.78 -7.92
CA SER A 365 -3.77 3.16 -8.35
C SER A 365 -4.71 4.19 -7.74
N MET A 366 -5.98 3.80 -7.50
CA MET A 366 -7.01 4.67 -6.92
C MET A 366 -7.16 4.45 -5.41
N VAL A 367 -7.11 3.19 -4.99
CA VAL A 367 -7.23 2.79 -3.58
C VAL A 367 -5.94 2.12 -3.17
N PRO A 368 -5.29 2.55 -2.09
CA PRO A 368 -4.09 1.89 -1.57
C PRO A 368 -4.31 0.41 -1.32
N ARG A 369 -3.34 -0.43 -1.73
CA ARG A 369 -3.47 -1.89 -1.62
C ARG A 369 -3.60 -2.38 -0.18
N PHE A 370 -3.04 -1.68 0.79
CA PHE A 370 -3.17 -2.04 2.21
C PHE A 370 -4.62 -1.89 2.73
N LEU A 371 -5.45 -1.05 2.09
CA LEU A 371 -6.88 -0.92 2.41
C LEU A 371 -7.76 -1.98 1.73
N MET A 372 -7.20 -2.80 0.84
CA MET A 372 -7.98 -3.77 0.06
C MET A 372 -8.12 -5.11 0.79
N PRO A 373 -9.27 -5.80 0.64
CA PRO A 373 -9.42 -7.20 1.05
C PRO A 373 -8.43 -8.11 0.30
N GLU A 374 -8.02 -9.23 0.91
CA GLU A 374 -7.02 -10.15 0.34
C GLU A 374 -7.39 -10.67 -1.06
N ALA A 375 -8.68 -10.93 -1.32
CA ALA A 375 -9.16 -11.33 -2.64
C ALA A 375 -8.87 -10.25 -3.71
N MET A 376 -9.03 -8.96 -3.39
CA MET A 376 -8.69 -7.87 -4.31
C MET A 376 -7.19 -7.70 -4.47
N LYS A 377 -6.40 -7.85 -3.40
CA LYS A 377 -4.93 -7.81 -3.48
C LYS A 377 -4.40 -8.87 -4.43
N THR A 378 -4.95 -10.09 -4.35
CA THR A 378 -4.57 -11.21 -5.23
C THR A 378 -4.99 -10.95 -6.67
N ALA A 379 -6.24 -10.49 -6.91
CA ALA A 379 -6.73 -10.13 -8.24
C ALA A 379 -5.91 -8.99 -8.85
N GLY A 380 -5.46 -8.03 -8.03
CA GLY A 380 -4.62 -6.92 -8.45
C GLY A 380 -3.30 -7.34 -9.10
N LEU A 381 -2.74 -8.49 -8.71
CA LEU A 381 -1.49 -9.02 -9.30
C LEU A 381 -1.60 -9.35 -10.80
N LEU A 382 -2.80 -9.41 -11.34
CA LEU A 382 -3.04 -9.54 -12.79
C LEU A 382 -2.86 -8.21 -13.54
N THR A 383 -2.68 -7.09 -12.84
CA THR A 383 -2.58 -5.76 -13.42
C THR A 383 -1.16 -5.21 -13.36
N PHE A 384 -0.76 -4.40 -14.35
CA PHE A 384 0.54 -3.70 -14.35
C PHE A 384 0.63 -2.71 -13.19
N ASN A 385 -0.50 -2.10 -12.83
CA ASN A 385 -0.59 -1.13 -11.76
C ASN A 385 -0.05 -1.69 -10.45
N ALA A 386 -0.45 -2.91 -10.08
CA ALA A 386 0.01 -3.53 -8.84
C ALA A 386 1.53 -3.74 -8.81
N TRP A 387 2.12 -4.23 -9.90
CA TRP A 387 3.56 -4.47 -10.00
C TRP A 387 4.37 -3.18 -10.08
N ALA A 388 3.85 -2.17 -10.79
CA ALA A 388 4.49 -0.87 -10.87
C ALA A 388 4.48 -0.16 -9.51
N ILE A 389 3.33 -0.13 -8.82
CA ILE A 389 3.19 0.49 -7.50
C ILE A 389 4.06 -0.24 -6.47
N ASP A 390 4.07 -1.57 -6.48
CA ASP A 390 4.92 -2.36 -5.59
C ASP A 390 6.41 -2.04 -5.81
N GLY A 391 6.84 -1.97 -7.08
CA GLY A 391 8.21 -1.59 -7.41
C GLY A 391 8.58 -0.18 -6.94
N TYR A 392 7.73 0.81 -7.16
CA TYR A 392 7.98 2.17 -6.65
C TYR A 392 7.95 2.23 -5.13
N THR A 393 7.09 1.46 -4.47
CA THR A 393 7.06 1.34 -3.00
C THR A 393 8.38 0.78 -2.48
N LYS A 394 8.94 -0.25 -3.11
CA LYS A 394 10.26 -0.79 -2.75
C LYS A 394 11.37 0.24 -2.92
N VAL A 395 11.34 1.02 -4.00
CA VAL A 395 12.35 2.05 -4.28
C VAL A 395 12.28 3.19 -3.27
N PHE A 396 11.12 3.83 -3.11
CA PHE A 396 11.00 5.08 -2.37
C PHE A 396 10.67 4.91 -0.89
N TRP A 397 10.22 3.72 -0.53
CA TRP A 397 9.71 3.45 0.81
C TRP A 397 10.62 2.55 1.61
N ARG A 398 11.03 1.42 1.00
CA ARG A 398 11.84 0.41 1.66
C ARG A 398 13.32 0.56 1.42
N ASP A 399 13.75 1.52 0.59
CA ASP A 399 15.16 1.72 0.19
C ASP A 399 15.82 0.44 -0.34
N GLU A 400 15.02 -0.44 -1.00
CA GLU A 400 15.54 -1.68 -1.49
C GLU A 400 16.51 -1.46 -2.68
N PRO A 401 17.62 -2.19 -2.73
CA PRO A 401 18.56 -2.10 -3.85
C PRO A 401 17.90 -2.57 -5.16
N VAL A 402 18.41 -2.08 -6.29
CA VAL A 402 17.86 -2.39 -7.62
C VAL A 402 17.73 -3.89 -7.90
N SER A 403 18.61 -4.71 -7.31
CA SER A 403 18.57 -6.17 -7.44
C SER A 403 17.25 -6.79 -6.93
N HIS A 404 16.62 -6.19 -5.93
CA HIS A 404 15.35 -6.67 -5.36
C HIS A 404 14.13 -6.29 -6.20
N LEU A 405 14.31 -5.44 -7.22
CA LEU A 405 13.25 -5.07 -8.18
C LEU A 405 13.09 -6.09 -9.33
N ALA A 406 13.97 -7.09 -9.39
CA ALA A 406 13.98 -8.07 -10.48
C ALA A 406 12.62 -8.73 -10.77
N PRO A 407 11.81 -9.15 -9.77
CA PRO A 407 10.49 -9.72 -10.02
C PRO A 407 9.52 -8.72 -10.69
N GLN A 408 9.48 -7.48 -10.20
CA GLN A 408 8.59 -6.44 -10.72
C GLN A 408 8.97 -6.06 -12.15
N VAL A 409 10.26 -5.87 -12.39
CA VAL A 409 10.80 -5.56 -13.72
C VAL A 409 10.55 -6.70 -14.69
N ALA A 410 10.79 -7.97 -14.26
CA ALA A 410 10.57 -9.14 -15.10
C ALA A 410 9.10 -9.29 -15.52
N VAL A 411 8.16 -9.08 -14.59
CA VAL A 411 6.71 -9.14 -14.89
C VAL A 411 6.31 -8.01 -15.82
N LEU A 412 6.76 -6.76 -15.58
CA LEU A 412 6.43 -5.62 -16.43
C LEU A 412 7.00 -5.76 -17.84
N ILE A 413 8.26 -6.13 -17.97
CA ILE A 413 8.88 -6.33 -19.29
C ILE A 413 8.31 -7.55 -19.99
N GLY A 414 8.14 -8.67 -19.27
CA GLY A 414 7.59 -9.91 -19.83
C GLY A 414 6.16 -9.74 -20.33
N SER A 415 5.28 -9.15 -19.51
CA SER A 415 3.91 -8.83 -19.92
C SER A 415 3.88 -7.83 -21.08
N GLY A 416 4.70 -6.78 -21.02
CA GLY A 416 4.82 -5.81 -22.11
C GLY A 416 5.25 -6.47 -23.43
N MET A 417 6.24 -7.38 -23.40
CA MET A 417 6.68 -8.12 -24.57
C MET A 417 5.56 -8.99 -25.15
N VAL A 418 4.85 -9.73 -24.30
CA VAL A 418 3.72 -10.57 -24.72
C VAL A 418 2.64 -9.72 -25.38
N LEU A 419 2.25 -8.61 -24.76
CA LEU A 419 1.23 -7.71 -25.30
C LEU A 419 1.64 -7.09 -26.62
N PHE A 420 2.91 -6.69 -26.76
CA PHE A 420 3.43 -6.14 -28.02
C PHE A 420 3.43 -7.17 -29.14
N LEU A 421 3.81 -8.42 -28.85
CA LEU A 421 3.76 -9.52 -29.82
C LEU A 421 2.32 -9.81 -30.27
N ILE A 422 1.37 -9.81 -29.35
CA ILE A 422 -0.05 -9.95 -29.65
C ILE A 422 -0.53 -8.75 -30.50
N ALA A 423 -0.19 -7.53 -30.11
CA ALA A 423 -0.51 -6.33 -30.87
C ALA A 423 -0.02 -6.41 -32.32
N ARG A 424 1.23 -6.84 -32.49
CA ARG A 424 1.83 -7.07 -33.82
C ARG A 424 1.07 -8.13 -34.63
N ARG A 425 0.61 -9.20 -33.98
CA ARG A 425 -0.19 -10.25 -34.62
C ARG A 425 -1.51 -9.71 -35.17
N PHE A 426 -2.19 -8.86 -34.38
CA PHE A 426 -3.45 -8.25 -34.79
C PHE A 426 -3.26 -7.14 -35.84
N ALA A 427 -2.18 -6.39 -35.77
CA ALA A 427 -1.91 -5.30 -36.72
C ALA A 427 -1.60 -5.81 -38.13
N ARG A 428 -1.19 -7.07 -38.31
CA ARG A 428 -0.98 -7.66 -39.64
C ARG A 428 -2.24 -7.67 -40.53
N LYS A 429 -3.43 -7.58 -39.92
CA LYS A 429 -4.67 -7.46 -40.69
C LYS A 429 -4.66 -6.24 -41.63
N TRP A 430 -3.93 -5.16 -41.27
CA TRP A 430 -3.83 -3.94 -42.09
C TRP A 430 -2.78 -4.01 -43.20
N GLU A 431 -2.01 -5.10 -43.29
CA GLU A 431 -1.08 -5.35 -44.42
C GLU A 431 -1.79 -5.97 -45.62
N TYR A 432 -2.98 -6.53 -45.42
CA TYR A 432 -3.72 -7.32 -46.43
C TYR A 432 -5.07 -6.69 -46.84
N THR A 433 -5.37 -5.52 -46.30
CA THR A 433 -6.53 -4.76 -46.69
C THR A 433 -6.15 -3.66 -47.67
#